data_b78d6e97bac32b18982799ae94cd7c04
#
_entry.id   b78d6e97bac32b18982799ae94cd7c04
#
_cell.length_a   1.000
_cell.length_b   1.000
_cell.length_c   1.000
_cell.angle_alpha   90.00
_cell.angle_beta   90.00
_cell.angle_gamma   90.00
#
_symmetry.space_group_name_H-M   'P 1'
#
loop_
_entity.id
_entity.type
_entity.pdbx_description
1 polymer ?
#
loop_
_entity_poly.entity_id
_entity_poly.type
_entity_poly.pdbx_seq_one_letter_code
_entity_poly.pdbx_strand_id
1 'polypeptide(L)'
;VLDQKKLLLTDTTMRDAHQSLLSTRMRTRDMVKGADGVADILRDCFSLEMWGGATFDVAYRFLHESPWERLRLLREKIPNIPFQMLLRGSNLVGYASYPDNLVRAFIAESAREGIDVFRVFDSLNWLPNMETAMDEVLRQGKFLEGTVCYTGDILDPTRDRYTLEYYVNFAKELERRGAHMLSLIHI
;
A
#
# COMPACT_ATOMS: atom_id res chain seq x y z
N VAL A 1 -12.52 -8.29 -11.06
CA VAL A 1 -12.63 -6.91 -10.53
C VAL A 1 -13.39 -6.04 -11.52
N LEU A 2 -13.06 -6.07 -12.82
CA LEU A 2 -13.69 -5.20 -13.85
C LEU A 2 -15.19 -5.42 -14.02
N ASP A 3 -15.69 -6.61 -13.74
CA ASP A 3 -17.13 -6.94 -13.82
C ASP A 3 -17.88 -6.74 -12.50
N GLN A 4 -17.18 -6.28 -11.47
CA GLN A 4 -17.76 -6.10 -10.14
C GLN A 4 -18.63 -4.86 -10.09
N LYS A 5 -19.92 -5.04 -9.86
CA LYS A 5 -20.90 -3.93 -9.73
C LYS A 5 -21.10 -3.44 -8.30
N LYS A 6 -20.48 -4.12 -7.31
CA LYS A 6 -20.62 -3.78 -5.89
C LYS A 6 -19.42 -2.95 -5.42
N LEU A 7 -19.66 -2.09 -4.44
CA LEU A 7 -18.58 -1.43 -3.72
C LEU A 7 -17.71 -2.49 -3.04
N LEU A 8 -16.40 -2.37 -3.22
CA LEU A 8 -15.41 -3.20 -2.55
C LEU A 8 -14.78 -2.41 -1.40
N LEU A 9 -14.59 -3.05 -0.26
CA LEU A 9 -14.07 -2.43 0.95
C LEU A 9 -12.67 -2.97 1.26
N THR A 10 -11.77 -2.06 1.61
CA THR A 10 -10.47 -2.39 2.20
C THR A 10 -10.51 -2.04 3.67
N ASP A 11 -10.23 -2.99 4.54
CA ASP A 11 -10.06 -2.74 5.97
C ASP A 11 -8.64 -2.26 6.26
N THR A 12 -8.50 -1.22 7.08
CA THR A 12 -7.20 -0.62 7.42
C THR A 12 -6.84 -0.76 8.90
N THR A 13 -7.55 -1.59 9.64
CA THR A 13 -7.37 -1.77 11.09
C THR A 13 -5.93 -2.16 11.45
N MET A 14 -5.34 -3.04 10.65
CA MET A 14 -3.99 -3.57 10.88
C MET A 14 -2.87 -2.61 10.43
N ARG A 15 -3.20 -1.50 9.77
CA ARG A 15 -2.22 -0.50 9.33
C ARG A 15 -2.59 0.92 9.76
N ASP A 16 -3.51 1.58 9.06
CA ASP A 16 -3.76 3.01 9.24
C ASP A 16 -4.48 3.33 10.55
N ALA A 17 -5.46 2.53 10.92
CA ALA A 17 -6.24 2.78 12.12
C ALA A 17 -5.35 2.77 13.38
N HIS A 18 -4.50 1.77 13.57
CA HIS A 18 -3.62 1.78 14.74
C HIS A 18 -2.44 2.74 14.60
N GLN A 19 -2.04 3.07 13.35
CA GLN A 19 -1.07 4.13 13.11
C GLN A 19 -1.60 5.47 13.61
N SER A 20 -2.84 5.80 13.29
CA SER A 20 -3.48 7.07 13.62
C SER A 20 -3.94 7.16 15.08
N LEU A 21 -4.47 6.07 15.63
CA LEU A 21 -5.11 6.06 16.94
C LEU A 21 -4.20 5.59 18.08
N LEU A 22 -3.22 4.74 17.80
CA LEU A 22 -2.35 4.10 18.79
C LEU A 22 -0.87 4.39 18.57
N SER A 23 -0.53 5.44 17.85
CA SER A 23 0.86 5.78 17.48
C SER A 23 1.62 4.56 16.92
N THR A 24 0.95 3.71 16.17
CA THR A 24 1.47 2.49 15.56
C THR A 24 1.95 1.44 16.61
N ARG A 25 1.47 1.51 17.86
CA ARG A 25 1.97 0.67 18.99
C ARG A 25 1.19 -0.62 19.18
N MET A 26 0.35 -1.05 18.22
CA MET A 26 -0.32 -2.35 18.31
C MET A 26 0.71 -3.48 18.14
N ARG A 27 0.73 -4.41 19.10
CA ARG A 27 1.67 -5.54 19.10
C ARG A 27 1.19 -6.68 18.21
N THR A 28 2.12 -7.43 17.66
CA THR A 28 1.82 -8.61 16.83
C THR A 28 0.92 -9.61 17.55
N ARG A 29 1.16 -9.88 18.83
CA ARG A 29 0.33 -10.80 19.64
C ARG A 29 -1.14 -10.39 19.71
N ASP A 30 -1.40 -9.08 19.73
CA ASP A 30 -2.77 -8.55 19.85
C ASP A 30 -3.48 -8.64 18.48
N MET A 31 -2.77 -8.41 17.38
CA MET A 31 -3.28 -8.63 16.02
C MET A 31 -3.60 -10.11 15.78
N VAL A 32 -2.66 -10.99 16.09
CA VAL A 32 -2.80 -12.45 15.89
C VAL A 32 -3.95 -13.03 16.71
N LYS A 33 -4.18 -12.50 17.92
CA LYS A 33 -5.29 -12.93 18.78
C LYS A 33 -6.67 -12.69 18.15
N GLY A 34 -6.81 -11.61 17.37
CA GLY A 34 -8.07 -11.30 16.68
C GLY A 34 -8.15 -11.83 15.24
N ALA A 35 -7.06 -12.37 14.71
CA ALA A 35 -6.93 -12.65 13.27
C ALA A 35 -7.93 -13.68 12.73
N ASP A 36 -8.25 -14.74 13.50
CA ASP A 36 -9.24 -15.75 13.09
C ASP A 36 -10.63 -15.11 12.93
N GLY A 37 -11.01 -14.21 13.87
CA GLY A 37 -12.25 -13.45 13.77
C GLY A 37 -12.27 -12.48 12.56
N VAL A 38 -11.13 -11.85 12.26
CA VAL A 38 -10.99 -11.00 11.06
C VAL A 38 -11.18 -11.84 9.81
N ALA A 39 -10.55 -13.01 9.70
CA ALA A 39 -10.67 -13.90 8.56
C ALA A 39 -12.12 -14.34 8.28
N ASP A 40 -12.92 -14.51 9.32
CA ASP A 40 -14.32 -14.92 9.20
C ASP A 40 -15.25 -13.73 8.93
N ILE A 41 -15.16 -12.68 9.73
CA ILE A 41 -16.09 -11.53 9.68
C ILE A 41 -15.83 -10.68 8.42
N LEU A 42 -14.57 -10.47 8.04
CA LEU A 42 -14.17 -9.62 6.91
C LEU A 42 -13.90 -10.41 5.62
N ARG A 43 -14.36 -11.65 5.53
CA ARG A 43 -14.12 -12.53 4.36
C ARG A 43 -14.57 -11.95 3.00
N ASP A 44 -15.53 -11.03 3.02
CA ASP A 44 -16.07 -10.36 1.83
C ASP A 44 -15.34 -9.04 1.51
N CYS A 45 -14.36 -8.63 2.32
CA CYS A 45 -13.53 -7.47 2.02
C CYS A 45 -12.64 -7.73 0.80
N PHE A 46 -12.38 -6.68 0.04
CA PHE A 46 -11.46 -6.73 -1.09
C PHE A 46 -10.02 -6.99 -0.63
N SER A 47 -9.58 -6.30 0.42
CA SER A 47 -8.24 -6.47 0.97
C SER A 47 -8.18 -6.02 2.43
N LEU A 48 -7.11 -6.45 3.12
CA LEU A 48 -6.71 -5.94 4.43
C LEU A 48 -5.38 -5.22 4.27
N GLU A 49 -5.31 -3.96 4.67
CA GLU A 49 -4.05 -3.21 4.62
C GLU A 49 -3.22 -3.55 5.85
N MET A 50 -2.04 -4.17 5.62
CA MET A 50 -1.19 -4.74 6.67
C MET A 50 0.02 -3.88 6.97
N TRP A 51 0.63 -3.29 5.93
CA TRP A 51 1.86 -2.53 6.03
C TRP A 51 1.76 -1.15 5.40
N GLY A 52 2.50 -0.24 5.98
CA GLY A 52 2.96 1.04 5.46
C GLY A 52 4.30 1.34 6.12
N GLY A 53 4.89 2.50 5.82
CA GLY A 53 6.20 2.86 6.36
C GLY A 53 6.27 2.79 7.89
N ALA A 54 5.32 3.43 8.57
CA ALA A 54 5.33 3.52 10.03
C ALA A 54 5.07 2.15 10.70
N THR A 55 4.17 1.34 10.17
CA THR A 55 3.90 0.02 10.77
C THR A 55 5.10 -0.91 10.70
N PHE A 56 5.89 -0.83 9.63
CA PHE A 56 7.14 -1.56 9.50
C PHE A 56 8.21 -1.03 10.47
N ASP A 57 8.46 0.28 10.41
CA ASP A 57 9.50 0.94 11.19
C ASP A 57 9.27 0.83 12.70
N VAL A 58 8.04 1.07 13.16
CA VAL A 58 7.69 1.04 14.59
C VAL A 58 7.75 -0.37 15.15
N ALA A 59 7.30 -1.39 14.40
CA ALA A 59 7.44 -2.78 14.83
C ALA A 59 8.91 -3.11 15.13
N TYR A 60 9.79 -2.74 14.23
CA TYR A 60 11.21 -3.00 14.37
C TYR A 60 11.88 -2.15 15.45
N ARG A 61 11.70 -0.81 15.39
CA ARG A 61 12.45 0.16 16.20
C ARG A 61 11.95 0.28 17.63
N PHE A 62 10.65 0.22 17.85
CA PHE A 62 10.04 0.51 19.14
C PHE A 62 9.38 -0.69 19.82
N LEU A 63 8.84 -1.61 19.07
CA LEU A 63 8.21 -2.81 19.65
C LEU A 63 9.20 -3.97 19.75
N HIS A 64 10.37 -3.88 19.09
CA HIS A 64 11.36 -4.94 19.00
C HIS A 64 10.77 -6.25 18.46
N GLU A 65 9.85 -6.11 17.51
CA GLU A 65 9.18 -7.20 16.80
C GLU A 65 9.60 -7.21 15.34
N SER A 66 9.69 -8.41 14.74
CA SER A 66 9.92 -8.55 13.30
C SER A 66 8.64 -8.23 12.52
N PRO A 67 8.62 -7.21 11.64
CA PRO A 67 7.46 -6.97 10.78
C PRO A 67 7.24 -8.12 9.80
N TRP A 68 8.28 -8.82 9.40
CA TRP A 68 8.20 -10.01 8.53
C TRP A 68 7.51 -11.18 9.22
N GLU A 69 7.90 -11.48 10.46
CA GLU A 69 7.24 -12.51 11.27
C GLU A 69 5.78 -12.17 11.53
N ARG A 70 5.49 -10.90 11.83
CA ARG A 70 4.11 -10.40 11.96
C ARG A 70 3.28 -10.71 10.72
N LEU A 71 3.81 -10.42 9.54
CA LEU A 71 3.11 -10.66 8.27
C LEU A 71 2.83 -12.16 8.06
N ARG A 72 3.84 -13.01 8.29
CA ARG A 72 3.68 -14.48 8.17
C ARG A 72 2.61 -15.02 9.11
N LEU A 73 2.68 -14.66 10.39
CA LEU A 73 1.70 -15.10 11.39
C LEU A 73 0.27 -14.66 11.04
N LEU A 74 0.11 -13.44 10.55
CA LEU A 74 -1.19 -12.95 10.09
C LEU A 74 -1.65 -13.66 8.82
N ARG A 75 -0.75 -13.93 7.87
CA ARG A 75 -1.09 -14.69 6.65
C ARG A 75 -1.51 -16.13 6.94
N GLU A 76 -0.87 -16.79 7.90
CA GLU A 76 -1.27 -18.13 8.36
C GLU A 76 -2.69 -18.14 8.92
N LYS A 77 -3.07 -17.08 9.64
CA LYS A 77 -4.39 -16.94 10.25
C LYS A 77 -5.48 -16.44 9.31
N ILE A 78 -5.10 -15.64 8.32
CA ILE A 78 -6.01 -15.01 7.35
C ILE A 78 -5.58 -15.40 5.93
N PRO A 79 -5.79 -16.65 5.50
CA PRO A 79 -5.37 -17.10 4.18
C PRO A 79 -6.30 -16.64 3.04
N ASN A 80 -7.51 -16.21 3.35
CA ASN A 80 -8.63 -16.03 2.44
C ASN A 80 -8.84 -14.59 1.94
N ILE A 81 -8.15 -13.60 2.51
CA ILE A 81 -8.31 -12.18 2.15
C ILE A 81 -6.97 -11.64 1.62
N PRO A 82 -6.93 -10.93 0.48
CA PRO A 82 -5.72 -10.31 -0.02
C PRO A 82 -5.11 -9.31 0.97
N PHE A 83 -3.79 -9.35 1.13
CA PHE A 83 -3.07 -8.38 1.94
C PHE A 83 -2.53 -7.25 1.08
N GLN A 84 -2.69 -6.03 1.56
CA GLN A 84 -2.27 -4.81 0.89
C GLN A 84 -1.22 -4.07 1.71
N MET A 85 -0.32 -3.38 1.02
CA MET A 85 0.63 -2.46 1.64
C MET A 85 0.69 -1.13 0.92
N LEU A 86 0.99 -0.07 1.66
CA LEU A 86 1.35 1.24 1.14
C LEU A 86 2.87 1.32 0.96
N LEU A 87 3.33 1.69 -0.23
CA LEU A 87 4.74 1.70 -0.61
C LEU A 87 5.15 3.06 -1.20
N ARG A 88 6.16 3.68 -0.60
CA ARG A 88 6.65 5.02 -1.01
C ARG A 88 7.65 4.94 -2.16
N GLY A 89 7.26 4.42 -3.33
CA GLY A 89 8.18 4.30 -4.46
C GLY A 89 9.55 3.74 -4.05
N SER A 90 10.63 4.40 -4.47
CA SER A 90 12.01 4.00 -4.12
C SER A 90 12.37 4.17 -2.64
N ASN A 91 11.56 4.88 -1.86
CA ASN A 91 11.75 4.98 -0.41
C ASN A 91 11.20 3.77 0.35
N LEU A 92 10.46 2.89 -0.31
CA LEU A 92 9.88 1.68 0.26
C LEU A 92 9.05 2.01 1.52
N VAL A 93 9.48 1.50 2.67
CA VAL A 93 8.91 1.78 4.00
C VAL A 93 9.80 2.72 4.82
N GLY A 94 10.86 3.24 4.22
CA GLY A 94 11.85 4.11 4.86
C GLY A 94 11.66 5.60 4.58
N TYR A 95 12.71 6.39 4.87
CA TYR A 95 12.72 7.85 4.82
C TYR A 95 13.73 8.42 3.83
N ALA A 96 14.42 7.57 3.08
CA ALA A 96 15.37 7.94 2.04
C ALA A 96 15.18 7.02 0.84
N SER A 97 15.56 7.47 -0.35
CA SER A 97 15.52 6.63 -1.55
C SER A 97 16.57 5.53 -1.46
N TYR A 98 16.16 4.33 -1.78
CA TYR A 98 17.03 3.15 -1.86
C TYR A 98 17.42 2.85 -3.31
N PRO A 99 18.55 2.18 -3.54
CA PRO A 99 18.94 1.76 -4.88
C PRO A 99 17.99 0.67 -5.41
N ASP A 100 17.84 0.62 -6.73
CA ASP A 100 16.89 -0.24 -7.44
C ASP A 100 16.97 -1.72 -7.05
N ASN A 101 18.19 -2.23 -6.85
CA ASN A 101 18.37 -3.63 -6.44
C ASN A 101 17.74 -3.92 -5.07
N LEU A 102 17.80 -2.97 -4.13
CA LEU A 102 17.15 -3.11 -2.83
C LEU A 102 15.62 -2.97 -2.96
N VAL A 103 15.14 -2.02 -3.78
CA VAL A 103 13.72 -1.86 -4.07
C VAL A 103 13.14 -3.17 -4.61
N ARG A 104 13.78 -3.77 -5.60
CA ARG A 104 13.37 -5.05 -6.19
C ARG A 104 13.38 -6.19 -5.16
N ALA A 105 14.45 -6.30 -4.40
CA ALA A 105 14.58 -7.35 -3.38
C ALA A 105 13.51 -7.24 -2.28
N PHE A 106 13.22 -6.02 -1.82
CA PHE A 106 12.20 -5.77 -0.80
C PHE A 106 10.80 -6.15 -1.29
N ILE A 107 10.44 -5.77 -2.52
CA ILE A 107 9.13 -6.09 -3.11
C ILE A 107 8.99 -7.59 -3.34
N ALA A 108 10.03 -8.25 -3.88
CA ALA A 108 10.03 -9.69 -4.08
C ALA A 108 9.83 -10.44 -2.75
N GLU A 109 10.53 -10.01 -1.70
CA GLU A 109 10.39 -10.59 -0.37
C GLU A 109 8.99 -10.33 0.21
N SER A 110 8.47 -9.10 0.10
CA SER A 110 7.12 -8.76 0.57
C SER A 110 6.04 -9.59 -0.12
N ALA A 111 6.19 -9.80 -1.43
CA ALA A 111 5.28 -10.64 -2.23
C ALA A 111 5.35 -12.11 -1.78
N ARG A 112 6.55 -12.61 -1.51
CA ARG A 112 6.77 -13.98 -1.03
C ARG A 112 6.19 -14.21 0.36
N GLU A 113 6.29 -13.21 1.25
CA GLU A 113 5.80 -13.27 2.62
C GLU A 113 4.28 -13.01 2.75
N GLY A 114 3.61 -12.66 1.65
CA GLY A 114 2.15 -12.68 1.61
C GLY A 114 1.45 -11.36 1.24
N ILE A 115 2.17 -10.35 0.79
CA ILE A 115 1.53 -9.15 0.22
C ILE A 115 1.04 -9.46 -1.20
N ASP A 116 -0.22 -9.12 -1.46
CA ASP A 116 -0.89 -9.35 -2.75
C ASP A 116 -1.12 -8.06 -3.54
N VAL A 117 -1.34 -6.94 -2.84
CA VAL A 117 -1.65 -5.63 -3.43
C VAL A 117 -0.63 -4.61 -2.96
N PHE A 118 0.05 -3.97 -3.89
CA PHE A 118 1.01 -2.90 -3.61
C PHE A 118 0.45 -1.56 -4.07
N ARG A 119 0.11 -0.69 -3.11
CA ARG A 119 -0.26 0.70 -3.36
C ARG A 119 1.00 1.54 -3.41
N VAL A 120 1.46 1.81 -4.64
CA VAL A 120 2.68 2.58 -4.87
C VAL A 120 2.35 4.05 -5.04
N PHE A 121 3.04 4.91 -4.30
CA PHE A 121 2.86 6.36 -4.38
C PHE A 121 4.18 7.13 -4.28
N ASP A 122 4.13 8.35 -4.76
CA ASP A 122 5.09 9.41 -4.48
C ASP A 122 4.30 10.67 -4.11
N SER A 123 4.67 11.35 -3.02
CA SER A 123 3.92 12.50 -2.50
C SER A 123 3.91 13.70 -3.45
N LEU A 124 4.85 13.76 -4.39
CA LEU A 124 4.94 14.80 -5.42
C LEU A 124 4.43 14.32 -6.79
N ASN A 125 3.86 13.11 -6.87
CA ASN A 125 3.51 12.43 -8.11
C ASN A 125 4.70 12.32 -9.08
N TRP A 126 5.91 12.17 -8.54
CA TRP A 126 7.12 12.04 -9.36
C TRP A 126 7.29 10.59 -9.81
N LEU A 127 6.83 10.32 -11.01
CA LEU A 127 6.77 8.97 -11.57
C LEU A 127 8.11 8.23 -11.59
N PRO A 128 9.27 8.87 -11.91
CA PRO A 128 10.55 8.17 -11.86
C PRO A 128 10.88 7.53 -10.50
N ASN A 129 10.40 8.10 -9.39
CA ASN A 129 10.55 7.49 -8.07
C ASN A 129 9.67 6.24 -7.87
N MET A 130 8.65 6.06 -8.69
CA MET A 130 7.70 4.94 -8.60
C MET A 130 8.05 3.79 -9.55
N GLU A 131 8.75 4.06 -10.64
CA GLU A 131 8.95 3.13 -11.77
C GLU A 131 9.53 1.77 -11.36
N THR A 132 10.67 1.77 -10.67
CA THR A 132 11.32 0.52 -10.25
C THR A 132 10.40 -0.33 -9.37
N ALA A 133 9.64 0.32 -8.49
CA ALA A 133 8.69 -0.38 -7.62
C ALA A 133 7.52 -0.97 -8.42
N MET A 134 6.94 -0.17 -9.33
CA MET A 134 5.84 -0.61 -10.19
C MET A 134 6.23 -1.80 -11.06
N ASP A 135 7.37 -1.70 -11.73
CA ASP A 135 7.90 -2.77 -12.59
C ASP A 135 8.11 -4.07 -11.80
N GLU A 136 8.66 -3.97 -10.58
CA GLU A 136 8.92 -5.16 -9.79
C GLU A 136 7.63 -5.79 -9.28
N VAL A 137 6.62 -5.02 -8.85
CA VAL A 137 5.30 -5.54 -8.47
C VAL A 137 4.69 -6.36 -9.60
N LEU A 138 4.71 -5.83 -10.82
CA LEU A 138 4.21 -6.52 -12.01
C LEU A 138 5.02 -7.78 -12.31
N ARG A 139 6.35 -7.72 -12.19
CA ARG A 139 7.23 -8.88 -12.38
C ARG A 139 6.95 -10.00 -11.39
N GLN A 140 6.55 -9.68 -10.16
CA GLN A 140 6.13 -10.65 -9.15
C GLN A 140 4.70 -11.19 -9.35
N GLY A 141 3.99 -10.73 -10.40
CA GLY A 141 2.61 -11.14 -10.68
C GLY A 141 1.61 -10.67 -9.62
N LYS A 142 1.91 -9.57 -8.94
CA LYS A 142 1.08 -9.01 -7.89
C LYS A 142 0.23 -7.85 -8.40
N PHE A 143 -0.79 -7.46 -7.64
CA PHE A 143 -1.65 -6.34 -8.00
C PHE A 143 -0.95 -5.01 -7.73
N LEU A 144 -0.84 -4.19 -8.78
CA LEU A 144 -0.32 -2.84 -8.71
C LEU A 144 -1.47 -1.85 -8.58
N GLU A 145 -1.49 -1.10 -7.50
CA GLU A 145 -2.36 0.06 -7.30
C GLU A 145 -1.50 1.32 -7.41
N GLY A 146 -1.65 2.04 -8.52
CA GLY A 146 -0.95 3.30 -8.76
C GLY A 146 -1.69 4.46 -8.09
N THR A 147 -0.97 5.32 -7.36
CA THR A 147 -1.59 6.37 -6.57
C THR A 147 -1.39 7.74 -7.17
N VAL A 148 -2.47 8.49 -7.25
CA VAL A 148 -2.51 9.93 -7.54
C VAL A 148 -2.62 10.67 -6.22
N CYS A 149 -1.59 11.43 -5.86
CA CYS A 149 -1.63 12.34 -4.71
C CYS A 149 -2.27 13.65 -5.16
N TYR A 150 -3.48 13.89 -4.69
CA TYR A 150 -4.25 15.08 -5.01
C TYR A 150 -3.97 16.21 -4.02
N THR A 151 -3.68 17.39 -4.52
CA THR A 151 -3.48 18.59 -3.74
C THR A 151 -4.05 19.81 -4.47
N GLY A 152 -4.48 20.82 -3.74
CA GLY A 152 -5.00 22.05 -4.30
C GLY A 152 -6.49 21.99 -4.66
N ASP A 153 -6.93 22.92 -5.47
CA ASP A 153 -8.31 23.05 -5.95
C ASP A 153 -8.34 23.10 -7.48
N ILE A 154 -8.80 22.02 -8.10
CA ILE A 154 -8.90 21.91 -9.57
C ILE A 154 -10.01 22.80 -10.16
N LEU A 155 -10.88 23.36 -9.32
CA LEU A 155 -11.97 24.25 -9.75
C LEU A 155 -11.53 25.71 -9.74
N ASP A 156 -10.40 26.05 -9.11
CA ASP A 156 -9.85 27.41 -9.08
C ASP A 156 -9.10 27.70 -10.39
N PRO A 157 -9.63 28.56 -11.27
CA PRO A 157 -9.02 28.84 -12.56
C PRO A 157 -7.70 29.64 -12.47
N THR A 158 -7.36 30.15 -11.29
CA THR A 158 -6.08 30.85 -11.06
C THR A 158 -4.93 29.91 -10.78
N ARG A 159 -5.22 28.62 -10.57
CA ARG A 159 -4.23 27.56 -10.29
C ARG A 159 -3.92 26.77 -11.54
N ASP A 160 -2.80 27.10 -12.16
CA ASP A 160 -2.37 26.55 -13.44
C ASP A 160 -1.49 25.29 -13.35
N ARG A 161 -0.99 24.97 -12.15
CA ARG A 161 0.00 23.90 -11.97
C ARG A 161 -0.60 22.50 -11.80
N TYR A 162 -1.62 22.37 -10.94
CA TYR A 162 -2.26 21.10 -10.60
C TYR A 162 -3.70 21.06 -11.12
N THR A 163 -3.82 21.14 -12.43
CA THR A 163 -5.09 21.16 -13.13
C THR A 163 -5.73 19.78 -13.23
N LEU A 164 -7.00 19.72 -13.59
CA LEU A 164 -7.68 18.47 -13.89
C LEU A 164 -6.93 17.68 -14.98
N GLU A 165 -6.45 18.38 -16.02
CA GLU A 165 -5.68 17.75 -17.09
C GLU A 165 -4.39 17.11 -16.59
N TYR A 166 -3.67 17.75 -15.67
CA TYR A 166 -2.49 17.19 -15.02
C TYR A 166 -2.81 15.85 -14.37
N TYR A 167 -3.86 15.78 -13.55
CA TYR A 167 -4.22 14.54 -12.84
C TYR A 167 -4.73 13.45 -13.79
N VAL A 168 -5.51 13.81 -14.80
CA VAL A 168 -5.98 12.87 -15.82
C VAL A 168 -4.81 12.28 -16.60
N ASN A 169 -3.84 13.10 -16.99
CA ASN A 169 -2.64 12.64 -17.72
C ASN A 169 -1.77 11.74 -16.84
N PHE A 170 -1.62 12.07 -15.56
CA PHE A 170 -0.89 11.21 -14.62
C PHE A 170 -1.59 9.86 -14.40
N ALA A 171 -2.91 9.85 -14.25
CA ALA A 171 -3.70 8.62 -14.13
C ALA A 171 -3.56 7.72 -15.38
N LYS A 172 -3.65 8.31 -16.58
CA LYS A 172 -3.42 7.58 -17.85
C LYS A 172 -2.01 7.01 -17.95
N GLU A 173 -1.02 7.72 -17.44
CA GLU A 173 0.36 7.23 -17.44
C GLU A 173 0.52 6.04 -16.46
N LEU A 174 -0.10 6.08 -15.29
CA LEU A 174 -0.12 4.94 -14.37
C LEU A 174 -0.80 3.72 -15.01
N GLU A 175 -1.94 3.92 -15.68
CA GLU A 175 -2.63 2.86 -16.43
C GLU A 175 -1.73 2.28 -17.54
N ARG A 176 -1.11 3.14 -18.35
CA ARG A 176 -0.19 2.72 -19.43
C ARG A 176 0.99 1.89 -18.92
N ARG A 177 1.42 2.12 -17.69
CA ARG A 177 2.48 1.37 -17.01
C ARG A 177 1.99 0.10 -16.31
N GLY A 178 0.74 -0.27 -16.50
CA GLY A 178 0.17 -1.53 -16.05
C GLY A 178 -0.46 -1.49 -14.66
N ALA A 179 -0.79 -0.32 -14.12
CA ALA A 179 -1.56 -0.26 -12.89
C ALA A 179 -2.93 -0.92 -13.07
N HIS A 180 -3.25 -1.88 -12.22
CA HIS A 180 -4.52 -2.59 -12.21
C HIS A 180 -5.63 -1.77 -11.56
N MET A 181 -5.25 -0.88 -10.66
CA MET A 181 -6.13 -0.01 -9.89
C MET A 181 -5.50 1.36 -9.72
N LEU A 182 -6.34 2.37 -9.57
CA LEU A 182 -5.92 3.71 -9.23
C LEU A 182 -6.41 4.06 -7.81
N SER A 183 -5.52 4.62 -7.01
CA SER A 183 -5.84 5.20 -5.72
C SER A 183 -5.78 6.71 -5.80
N LEU A 184 -6.69 7.39 -5.14
CA LEU A 184 -6.67 8.83 -4.97
C LEU A 184 -6.42 9.12 -3.49
N ILE A 185 -5.26 9.71 -3.20
CA ILE A 185 -4.89 10.16 -1.86
C ILE A 185 -4.98 11.68 -1.82
N HIS A 186 -5.77 12.20 -0.91
CA HIS A 186 -5.83 13.64 -0.64
C HIS A 186 -4.74 14.00 0.39
N ILE A 187 -3.88 14.98 0.03
CA ILE A 187 -2.78 15.48 0.85
C ILE A 187 -3.02 16.96 1.21
#